data_fc9a7affaf14a2c05db64d79d2defcac
#
_entry.id   fc9a7affaf14a2c05db64d79d2defcac
#
_cell.length_a   1.000
_cell.length_b   1.000
_cell.length_c   1.000
_cell.angle_alpha   90.00
_cell.angle_beta   90.00
_cell.angle_gamma   90.00
#
_symmetry.space_group_name_H-M   'P 1'
#
loop_
_entity.id
_entity.type
_entity.pdbx_description
1 polymer ?
#
loop_
_entity_poly.entity_id
_entity_poly.type
_entity_poly.pdbx_seq_one_letter_code
_entity_poly.pdbx_strand_id
1 'polypeptide(L)'
;TTAYQNQQNAAELFFWLSCLLVAIIPAILVIQRLLKHRAIYNTREQIAADLHDELGANLHAISLCNDLAITKIHDPEQLSPLFKRLHELTSRSGKAAKACVNLLESNGLYEGLADDIERIAGRLLSDIEYNIHVEGNEHLESLDPKTQIGVALFFKECLANVIRHSGATQVSADLHATSSELVLKVKDNGKGLPSKESGIARISPESLLRRARLLHGTVVTTNRPEGGTLVTLRTKTKSRWL
;
A
#
# COMPACT_ATOMS: atom_id res chain seq x y z
N THR A 1 16.16 -21.68 -62.96
CA THR A 1 15.22 -22.52 -62.16
C THR A 1 15.61 -22.51 -60.70
N THR A 2 16.88 -22.61 -60.33
CA THR A 2 17.36 -22.66 -58.91
C THR A 2 17.17 -21.35 -58.15
N ALA A 3 17.35 -20.17 -58.78
CA ALA A 3 17.17 -18.87 -58.15
C ALA A 3 15.70 -18.62 -57.73
N TYR A 4 14.76 -18.99 -58.58
CA TYR A 4 13.32 -18.85 -58.32
C TYR A 4 12.85 -19.76 -57.16
N GLN A 5 13.38 -20.99 -57.12
CA GLN A 5 13.09 -21.95 -56.07
C GLN A 5 13.63 -21.49 -54.71
N ASN A 6 14.83 -20.91 -54.68
CA ASN A 6 15.41 -20.32 -53.46
C ASN A 6 14.60 -19.12 -52.96
N GLN A 7 14.05 -18.30 -53.87
CA GLN A 7 13.21 -17.15 -53.51
C GLN A 7 11.84 -17.59 -52.92
N GLN A 8 11.24 -18.64 -53.47
CA GLN A 8 10.00 -19.23 -52.91
C GLN A 8 10.24 -19.83 -51.54
N ASN A 9 11.29 -20.62 -51.34
CA ASN A 9 11.62 -21.19 -50.04
C ASN A 9 11.90 -20.14 -48.99
N ALA A 10 12.56 -19.03 -49.36
CA ALA A 10 12.77 -17.90 -48.47
C ALA A 10 11.46 -17.23 -48.08
N ALA A 11 10.53 -17.01 -49.02
CA ALA A 11 9.21 -16.43 -48.72
C ALA A 11 8.36 -17.32 -47.80
N GLU A 12 8.38 -18.64 -48.02
CA GLU A 12 7.71 -19.59 -47.11
C GLU A 12 8.31 -19.56 -45.69
N LEU A 13 9.63 -19.51 -45.60
CA LEU A 13 10.33 -19.43 -44.32
C LEU A 13 9.98 -18.16 -43.57
N PHE A 14 9.95 -17.01 -44.25
CA PHE A 14 9.51 -15.74 -43.66
C PHE A 14 8.04 -15.78 -43.23
N PHE A 15 7.17 -16.41 -44.00
CA PHE A 15 5.76 -16.59 -43.65
C PHE A 15 5.61 -17.42 -42.37
N TRP A 16 6.28 -18.56 -42.27
CA TRP A 16 6.22 -19.41 -41.07
C TRP A 16 6.85 -18.76 -39.85
N LEU A 17 7.96 -18.01 -40.01
CA LEU A 17 8.57 -17.21 -38.95
C LEU A 17 7.65 -16.12 -38.45
N SER A 18 6.95 -15.42 -39.33
CA SER A 18 5.98 -14.39 -38.93
C SER A 18 4.77 -14.99 -38.20
N CYS A 19 4.24 -16.11 -38.66
CA CYS A 19 3.17 -16.84 -37.96
C CYS A 19 3.60 -17.30 -36.57
N LEU A 20 4.83 -17.79 -36.43
CA LEU A 20 5.42 -18.21 -35.17
C LEU A 20 5.54 -17.03 -34.19
N LEU A 21 6.04 -15.88 -34.65
CA LEU A 21 6.14 -14.65 -33.88
C LEU A 21 4.77 -14.14 -33.40
N VAL A 22 3.77 -14.16 -34.28
CA VAL A 22 2.38 -13.78 -33.94
C VAL A 22 1.78 -14.69 -32.88
N ALA A 23 2.16 -15.96 -32.83
CA ALA A 23 1.70 -16.89 -31.80
C ALA A 23 2.49 -16.78 -30.48
N ILE A 24 3.80 -16.58 -30.54
CA ILE A 24 4.69 -16.55 -29.37
C ILE A 24 4.49 -15.27 -28.55
N ILE A 25 4.37 -14.10 -29.19
CA ILE A 25 4.24 -12.82 -28.48
C ILE A 25 3.00 -12.80 -27.58
N PRO A 26 1.78 -13.15 -28.03
CA PRO A 26 0.62 -13.22 -27.16
C PRO A 26 0.78 -14.26 -26.05
N ALA A 27 1.38 -15.41 -26.35
CA ALA A 27 1.62 -16.45 -25.35
C ALA A 27 2.54 -15.96 -24.23
N ILE A 28 3.61 -15.24 -24.56
CA ILE A 28 4.53 -14.64 -23.59
C ILE A 28 3.78 -13.61 -22.74
N LEU A 29 2.96 -12.75 -23.35
CA LEU A 29 2.18 -11.74 -22.62
C LEU A 29 1.17 -12.39 -21.66
N VAL A 30 0.49 -13.44 -22.07
CA VAL A 30 -0.43 -14.20 -21.21
C VAL A 30 0.32 -14.86 -20.04
N ILE A 31 1.47 -15.49 -20.30
CA ILE A 31 2.29 -16.11 -19.26
C ILE A 31 2.78 -15.06 -18.26
N GLN A 32 3.29 -13.94 -18.73
CA GLN A 32 3.71 -12.84 -17.85
C GLN A 32 2.55 -12.32 -16.97
N ARG A 33 1.35 -12.16 -17.56
CA ARG A 33 0.16 -11.75 -16.83
C ARG A 33 -0.24 -12.77 -15.77
N LEU A 34 -0.20 -14.05 -16.09
CA LEU A 34 -0.47 -15.15 -15.14
C LEU A 34 0.55 -15.22 -14.01
N LEU A 35 1.85 -15.05 -14.33
CA LEU A 35 2.91 -15.02 -13.33
C LEU A 35 2.78 -13.82 -12.39
N LYS A 36 2.45 -12.63 -12.94
CA LYS A 36 2.16 -11.43 -12.14
C LYS A 36 0.96 -11.65 -11.21
N HIS A 37 -0.13 -12.22 -11.70
CA HIS A 37 -1.30 -12.56 -10.87
C HIS A 37 -0.96 -13.57 -9.76
N ARG A 38 -0.18 -14.61 -10.05
CA ARG A 38 0.27 -15.57 -9.03
C ARG A 38 1.15 -14.92 -7.97
N ALA A 39 2.09 -14.06 -8.36
CA ALA A 39 2.95 -13.36 -7.43
C ALA A 39 2.14 -12.48 -6.47
N ILE A 40 1.15 -11.76 -7.00
CA ILE A 40 0.23 -10.93 -6.21
C ILE A 40 -0.58 -11.78 -5.24
N TYR A 41 -1.13 -12.92 -5.70
CA TYR A 41 -1.90 -13.83 -4.87
C TYR A 41 -1.07 -14.38 -3.71
N ASN A 42 0.13 -14.87 -3.98
CA ASN A 42 1.04 -15.38 -2.95
C ASN A 42 1.44 -14.30 -1.93
N THR A 43 1.66 -13.07 -2.40
CA THR A 43 1.96 -11.94 -1.50
C THR A 43 0.78 -11.60 -0.59
N ARG A 44 -0.45 -11.68 -1.10
CA ARG A 44 -1.66 -11.50 -0.29
C ARG A 44 -1.79 -12.56 0.79
N GLU A 45 -1.60 -13.82 0.41
CA GLU A 45 -1.66 -14.94 1.34
C GLU A 45 -0.62 -14.80 2.44
N GLN A 46 0.60 -14.40 2.09
CA GLN A 46 1.66 -14.15 3.07
C GLN A 46 1.32 -12.99 4.00
N ILE A 47 0.82 -11.86 3.47
CA ILE A 47 0.42 -10.72 4.31
C ILE A 47 -0.77 -11.09 5.20
N ALA A 48 -1.73 -11.88 4.69
CA ALA A 48 -2.87 -12.36 5.47
C ALA A 48 -2.41 -13.31 6.59
N ALA A 49 -1.44 -14.19 6.33
CA ALA A 49 -0.84 -15.06 7.34
C ALA A 49 -0.10 -14.26 8.42
N ASP A 50 0.76 -13.30 8.02
CA ASP A 50 1.49 -12.44 8.96
C ASP A 50 0.52 -11.64 9.87
N LEU A 51 -0.60 -11.15 9.30
CA LEU A 51 -1.64 -10.46 10.07
C LEU A 51 -2.42 -11.40 10.98
N HIS A 52 -2.67 -12.64 10.54
CA HIS A 52 -3.33 -13.67 11.34
C HIS A 52 -2.48 -14.04 12.57
N ASP A 53 -1.18 -14.20 12.39
CA ASP A 53 -0.23 -14.51 13.46
C ASP A 53 -0.12 -13.33 14.46
N GLU A 54 -0.05 -12.08 13.97
CA GLU A 54 -0.07 -10.89 14.84
C GLU A 54 -1.38 -10.80 15.62
N LEU A 55 -2.51 -11.11 14.98
CA LEU A 55 -3.83 -11.10 15.62
C LEU A 55 -3.92 -12.20 16.68
N GLY A 56 -3.46 -13.42 16.35
CA GLY A 56 -3.43 -14.55 17.27
C GLY A 56 -2.59 -14.29 18.51
N ALA A 57 -1.39 -13.75 18.35
CA ALA A 57 -0.51 -13.36 19.44
C ALA A 57 -1.13 -12.29 20.34
N ASN A 58 -1.77 -11.27 19.77
CA ASN A 58 -2.44 -10.23 20.52
C ASN A 58 -3.66 -10.75 21.30
N LEU A 59 -4.47 -11.66 20.69
CA LEU A 59 -5.61 -12.27 21.35
C LEU A 59 -5.18 -13.15 22.54
N HIS A 60 -4.09 -13.91 22.37
CA HIS A 60 -3.52 -14.70 23.46
C HIS A 60 -3.04 -13.81 24.62
N ALA A 61 -2.35 -12.71 24.31
CA ALA A 61 -1.91 -11.73 25.30
C ALA A 61 -3.09 -11.04 26.00
N ILE A 62 -4.20 -10.76 25.30
CA ILE A 62 -5.43 -10.24 25.89
C ILE A 62 -6.02 -11.24 26.90
N SER A 63 -6.10 -12.52 26.51
CA SER A 63 -6.59 -13.58 27.39
C SER A 63 -5.75 -13.65 28.67
N LEU A 64 -4.42 -13.68 28.55
CA LEU A 64 -3.52 -13.72 29.69
C LEU A 64 -3.67 -12.48 30.60
N CYS A 65 -3.77 -11.28 30.03
CA CYS A 65 -3.99 -10.06 30.80
C CYS A 65 -5.36 -10.09 31.55
N ASN A 66 -6.39 -10.66 30.90
CA ASN A 66 -7.71 -10.81 31.53
C ASN A 66 -7.65 -11.78 32.70
N ASP A 67 -7.01 -12.95 32.54
CA ASP A 67 -6.84 -13.94 33.61
C ASP A 67 -6.08 -13.36 34.83
N LEU A 68 -5.01 -12.58 34.54
CA LEU A 68 -4.28 -11.85 35.59
C LEU A 68 -5.14 -10.77 36.24
N ALA A 69 -5.98 -10.05 35.52
CA ALA A 69 -6.87 -9.04 36.10
C ALA A 69 -7.91 -9.67 37.03
N ILE A 70 -8.43 -10.84 36.67
CA ILE A 70 -9.36 -11.60 37.55
C ILE A 70 -8.67 -12.01 38.83
N THR A 71 -7.43 -12.49 38.78
CA THR A 71 -6.69 -12.89 39.99
C THR A 71 -6.30 -11.71 40.90
N LYS A 72 -6.20 -10.50 40.32
CA LYS A 72 -5.79 -9.26 41.01
C LYS A 72 -6.96 -8.30 41.29
N ILE A 73 -8.19 -8.79 41.24
CA ILE A 73 -9.41 -7.96 41.35
C ILE A 73 -9.50 -7.14 42.63
N HIS A 74 -8.83 -7.57 43.69
CA HIS A 74 -8.81 -6.88 44.97
C HIS A 74 -7.62 -5.93 45.17
N ASP A 75 -6.77 -5.75 44.12
CA ASP A 75 -5.60 -4.86 44.18
C ASP A 75 -5.71 -3.79 43.06
N PRO A 76 -6.29 -2.61 43.36
CA PRO A 76 -6.50 -1.56 42.37
C PRO A 76 -5.20 -1.02 41.74
N GLU A 77 -4.09 -1.03 42.44
CA GLU A 77 -2.80 -0.53 41.93
C GLU A 77 -2.25 -1.45 40.84
N GLN A 78 -2.47 -2.76 40.95
CA GLN A 78 -2.06 -3.73 39.91
C GLN A 78 -3.05 -3.84 38.75
N LEU A 79 -4.33 -3.52 38.99
CA LEU A 79 -5.36 -3.53 37.94
C LEU A 79 -5.19 -2.43 36.90
N SER A 80 -4.84 -1.22 37.31
CA SER A 80 -4.72 -0.06 36.37
C SER A 80 -3.75 -0.31 35.21
N PRO A 81 -2.51 -0.80 35.42
CA PRO A 81 -1.61 -1.12 34.34
C PRO A 81 -2.08 -2.28 33.44
N LEU A 82 -2.80 -3.27 34.02
CA LEU A 82 -3.37 -4.39 33.25
C LEU A 82 -4.47 -3.92 32.30
N PHE A 83 -5.39 -3.06 32.78
CA PHE A 83 -6.42 -2.48 31.92
C PHE A 83 -5.84 -1.59 30.82
N LYS A 84 -4.79 -0.81 31.10
CA LYS A 84 -4.08 -0.05 30.06
C LYS A 84 -3.49 -0.97 29.00
N ARG A 85 -2.87 -2.06 29.43
CA ARG A 85 -2.29 -3.07 28.52
C ARG A 85 -3.37 -3.75 27.67
N LEU A 86 -4.50 -4.14 28.28
CA LEU A 86 -5.68 -4.69 27.60
C LEU A 86 -6.19 -3.73 26.53
N HIS A 87 -6.33 -2.44 26.85
CA HIS A 87 -6.77 -1.43 25.89
C HIS A 87 -5.81 -1.30 24.71
N GLU A 88 -4.51 -1.27 24.96
CA GLU A 88 -3.49 -1.22 23.90
C GLU A 88 -3.55 -2.45 22.99
N LEU A 89 -3.62 -3.66 23.55
CA LEU A 89 -3.70 -4.92 22.80
C LEU A 89 -5.00 -5.01 21.98
N THR A 90 -6.14 -4.65 22.57
CA THR A 90 -7.43 -4.63 21.88
C THR A 90 -7.43 -3.64 20.71
N SER A 91 -6.86 -2.45 20.92
CA SER A 91 -6.71 -1.44 19.85
C SER A 91 -5.80 -1.94 18.72
N ARG A 92 -4.70 -2.62 19.04
CA ARG A 92 -3.81 -3.25 18.04
C ARG A 92 -4.54 -4.34 17.27
N SER A 93 -5.24 -5.24 17.94
CA SER A 93 -6.01 -6.32 17.32
C SER A 93 -7.09 -5.77 16.37
N GLY A 94 -7.83 -4.75 16.79
CA GLY A 94 -8.81 -4.09 15.93
C GLY A 94 -8.20 -3.47 14.67
N LYS A 95 -7.01 -2.86 14.79
CA LYS A 95 -6.28 -2.31 13.64
C LYS A 95 -5.77 -3.42 12.70
N ALA A 96 -5.26 -4.54 13.24
CA ALA A 96 -4.81 -5.68 12.45
C ALA A 96 -5.97 -6.36 11.73
N ALA A 97 -7.09 -6.61 12.41
CA ALA A 97 -8.30 -7.17 11.81
C ALA A 97 -8.83 -6.27 10.67
N LYS A 98 -8.90 -4.95 10.87
CA LYS A 98 -9.31 -4.01 9.83
C LYS A 98 -8.34 -4.00 8.64
N ALA A 99 -7.03 -4.15 8.87
CA ALA A 99 -6.04 -4.27 7.80
C ALA A 99 -6.25 -5.55 6.99
N CYS A 100 -6.56 -6.68 7.65
CA CYS A 100 -6.87 -7.96 7.01
C CYS A 100 -8.13 -7.87 6.13
N VAL A 101 -9.23 -7.33 6.68
CA VAL A 101 -10.47 -7.12 5.90
C VAL A 101 -10.22 -6.22 4.69
N ASN A 102 -9.53 -5.11 4.87
CA ASN A 102 -9.16 -4.22 3.77
C ASN A 102 -8.30 -4.89 2.68
N LEU A 103 -7.47 -5.86 3.07
CA LEU A 103 -6.66 -6.64 2.13
C LEU A 103 -7.52 -7.64 1.34
N LEU A 104 -8.49 -8.26 1.99
CA LEU A 104 -9.41 -9.24 1.39
C LEU A 104 -10.45 -8.55 0.49
N GLU A 105 -10.96 -7.38 0.90
CA GLU A 105 -11.92 -6.59 0.13
C GLU A 105 -11.32 -5.91 -1.10
N SER A 106 -10.00 -5.87 -1.22
CA SER A 106 -9.30 -5.31 -2.38
C SER A 106 -9.37 -6.21 -3.63
N ASN A 107 -10.48 -6.95 -3.84
CA ASN A 107 -10.76 -7.65 -5.08
C ASN A 107 -10.82 -6.65 -6.23
N GLY A 108 -9.75 -6.56 -7.03
CA GLY A 108 -9.62 -5.64 -8.15
C GLY A 108 -8.45 -4.66 -8.09
N LEU A 109 -7.66 -4.64 -7.01
CA LEU A 109 -6.36 -3.98 -6.99
C LEU A 109 -5.39 -4.83 -7.82
N TYR A 110 -4.64 -4.24 -8.74
CA TYR A 110 -3.46 -4.86 -9.41
C TYR A 110 -3.50 -4.91 -10.94
N GLU A 111 -4.18 -3.96 -11.55
CA GLU A 111 -3.89 -3.64 -12.96
C GLU A 111 -2.61 -2.79 -13.07
N GLY A 112 -2.24 -2.10 -11.98
CA GLY A 112 -1.06 -1.27 -11.82
C GLY A 112 -1.22 -0.35 -10.61
N LEU A 113 -0.11 0.13 -10.01
CA LEU A 113 -0.19 1.01 -8.85
C LEU A 113 -0.89 2.34 -9.17
N ALA A 114 -0.72 2.87 -10.39
CA ALA A 114 -1.38 4.09 -10.84
C ALA A 114 -2.92 3.92 -10.84
N ASP A 115 -3.42 2.84 -11.47
CA ASP A 115 -4.85 2.54 -11.53
C ASP A 115 -5.44 2.29 -10.14
N ASP A 116 -4.66 1.65 -9.26
CA ASP A 116 -5.07 1.40 -7.88
C ASP A 116 -5.24 2.71 -7.10
N ILE A 117 -4.32 3.66 -7.24
CA ILE A 117 -4.39 4.98 -6.61
C ILE A 117 -5.64 5.74 -7.08
N GLU A 118 -5.89 5.79 -8.38
CA GLU A 118 -7.08 6.45 -8.93
C GLU A 118 -8.38 5.79 -8.45
N ARG A 119 -8.43 4.46 -8.45
CA ARG A 119 -9.60 3.70 -8.00
C ARG A 119 -9.89 3.89 -6.50
N ILE A 120 -8.84 3.91 -5.67
CA ILE A 120 -8.95 4.17 -4.24
C ILE A 120 -9.48 5.59 -4.01
N ALA A 121 -8.96 6.58 -4.73
CA ALA A 121 -9.43 7.96 -4.63
C ALA A 121 -10.89 8.09 -5.05
N GLY A 122 -11.28 7.56 -6.21
CA GLY A 122 -12.67 7.62 -6.70
C GLY A 122 -13.68 6.95 -5.77
N ARG A 123 -13.28 5.88 -5.04
CA ARG A 123 -14.15 5.24 -4.05
C ARG A 123 -14.26 5.98 -2.72
N LEU A 124 -13.17 6.59 -2.26
CA LEU A 124 -13.12 7.18 -0.93
C LEU A 124 -13.46 8.67 -0.92
N LEU A 125 -13.21 9.36 -2.02
CA LEU A 125 -13.37 10.82 -2.15
C LEU A 125 -14.58 11.20 -3.01
N SER A 126 -15.68 10.39 -2.98
CA SER A 126 -16.88 10.64 -3.78
C SER A 126 -17.47 12.04 -3.59
N ASP A 127 -17.32 12.61 -2.39
CA ASP A 127 -17.90 13.90 -1.99
C ASP A 127 -16.80 14.98 -1.78
N ILE A 128 -15.56 14.69 -2.16
CA ILE A 128 -14.41 15.58 -2.02
C ILE A 128 -13.76 15.74 -3.39
N GLU A 129 -13.50 16.98 -3.80
CA GLU A 129 -12.76 17.25 -5.04
C GLU A 129 -11.34 16.69 -4.93
N TYR A 130 -10.89 15.92 -5.94
CA TYR A 130 -9.54 15.39 -5.92
C TYR A 130 -8.84 15.48 -7.27
N ASN A 131 -7.51 15.55 -7.21
CA ASN A 131 -6.63 15.53 -8.37
C ASN A 131 -5.47 14.56 -8.10
N ILE A 132 -5.24 13.62 -9.02
CA ILE A 132 -4.16 12.63 -8.95
C ILE A 132 -3.21 12.89 -10.10
N HIS A 133 -1.94 12.99 -9.79
CA HIS A 133 -0.88 13.09 -10.78
C HIS A 133 0.11 11.95 -10.59
N VAL A 134 0.39 11.20 -11.67
CA VAL A 134 1.28 10.04 -11.66
C VAL A 134 2.36 10.21 -12.71
N GLU A 135 3.61 10.08 -12.31
CA GLU A 135 4.78 10.13 -13.17
C GLU A 135 5.69 8.92 -12.97
N GLY A 136 6.32 8.44 -14.06
CA GLY A 136 7.27 7.34 -14.03
C GLY A 136 6.60 5.97 -14.06
N ASN A 137 5.55 5.77 -14.86
CA ASN A 137 4.78 4.53 -14.98
C ASN A 137 5.66 3.30 -15.23
N GLU A 138 6.69 3.40 -16.06
CA GLU A 138 7.63 2.31 -16.34
C GLU A 138 8.35 1.80 -15.09
N HIS A 139 8.64 2.69 -14.14
CA HIS A 139 9.25 2.35 -12.87
C HIS A 139 8.23 1.80 -11.87
N LEU A 140 6.98 2.30 -11.91
CA LEU A 140 5.87 1.77 -11.11
C LEU A 140 5.52 0.34 -11.47
N GLU A 141 5.50 0.01 -12.76
CA GLU A 141 5.25 -1.35 -13.27
C GLU A 141 6.35 -2.34 -12.89
N SER A 142 7.58 -1.87 -12.72
CA SER A 142 8.74 -2.67 -12.32
C SER A 142 8.85 -2.93 -10.82
N LEU A 143 8.00 -2.29 -10.00
CA LEU A 143 7.97 -2.52 -8.55
C LEU A 143 7.54 -3.95 -8.22
N ASP A 144 8.10 -4.50 -7.17
CA ASP A 144 7.62 -5.76 -6.62
C ASP A 144 6.18 -5.62 -6.08
N PRO A 145 5.36 -6.69 -6.15
CA PRO A 145 3.96 -6.65 -5.74
C PRO A 145 3.74 -6.20 -4.29
N LYS A 146 4.66 -6.54 -3.39
CA LYS A 146 4.60 -6.16 -1.98
C LYS A 146 4.73 -4.65 -1.80
N THR A 147 5.64 -4.03 -2.53
CA THR A 147 5.81 -2.57 -2.55
C THR A 147 4.59 -1.88 -3.17
N GLN A 148 4.07 -2.38 -4.30
CA GLN A 148 2.86 -1.82 -4.92
C GLN A 148 1.68 -1.82 -3.95
N ILE A 149 1.38 -2.98 -3.34
CA ILE A 149 0.32 -3.14 -2.34
C ILE A 149 0.56 -2.21 -1.14
N GLY A 150 1.79 -2.18 -0.64
CA GLY A 150 2.15 -1.35 0.50
C GLY A 150 1.92 0.14 0.26
N VAL A 151 2.27 0.65 -0.93
CA VAL A 151 2.05 2.06 -1.33
C VAL A 151 0.55 2.34 -1.49
N ALA A 152 -0.21 1.45 -2.13
CA ALA A 152 -1.67 1.59 -2.27
C ALA A 152 -2.36 1.62 -0.89
N LEU A 153 -1.96 0.75 0.04
CA LEU A 153 -2.47 0.74 1.40
C LEU A 153 -2.03 1.97 2.21
N PHE A 154 -0.83 2.50 1.99
CA PHE A 154 -0.38 3.75 2.59
C PHE A 154 -1.24 4.92 2.09
N PHE A 155 -1.47 5.01 0.80
CA PHE A 155 -2.35 6.02 0.20
C PHE A 155 -3.77 5.96 0.76
N LYS A 156 -4.37 4.75 0.82
CA LYS A 156 -5.68 4.52 1.44
C LYS A 156 -5.75 5.05 2.87
N GLU A 157 -4.69 4.84 3.67
CA GLU A 157 -4.63 5.35 5.05
C GLU A 157 -4.53 6.88 5.10
N CYS A 158 -3.80 7.51 4.16
CA CYS A 158 -3.77 8.97 4.03
C CYS A 158 -5.18 9.51 3.78
N LEU A 159 -5.90 8.97 2.80
CA LEU A 159 -7.27 9.40 2.50
C LEU A 159 -8.24 9.16 3.66
N ALA A 160 -8.10 8.02 4.35
CA ALA A 160 -8.91 7.73 5.53
C ALA A 160 -8.66 8.75 6.67
N ASN A 161 -7.44 9.26 6.81
CA ASN A 161 -7.12 10.31 7.76
C ASN A 161 -7.72 11.67 7.34
N VAL A 162 -7.68 11.99 6.05
CA VAL A 162 -8.35 13.18 5.51
C VAL A 162 -9.84 13.13 5.82
N ILE A 163 -10.54 12.08 5.44
CA ILE A 163 -12.00 11.94 5.63
C ILE A 163 -12.38 12.03 7.11
N ARG A 164 -11.62 11.37 8.00
CA ARG A 164 -11.98 11.31 9.42
C ARG A 164 -11.61 12.57 10.20
N HIS A 165 -10.58 13.28 9.78
CA HIS A 165 -9.94 14.26 10.67
C HIS A 165 -9.74 15.64 10.07
N SER A 166 -9.68 15.80 8.75
CA SER A 166 -9.27 17.08 8.16
C SER A 166 -10.43 18.07 7.96
N GLY A 167 -11.62 17.59 7.61
CA GLY A 167 -12.71 18.44 7.11
C GLY A 167 -12.38 19.08 5.77
N ALA A 168 -11.49 18.48 5.00
CA ALA A 168 -11.08 19.00 3.69
C ALA A 168 -12.18 18.88 2.65
N THR A 169 -12.21 19.84 1.74
CA THR A 169 -13.06 19.85 0.54
C THR A 169 -12.27 19.51 -0.72
N GLN A 170 -10.93 19.53 -0.63
CA GLN A 170 -10.05 19.24 -1.76
C GLN A 170 -8.84 18.44 -1.33
N VAL A 171 -8.47 17.43 -2.14
CA VAL A 171 -7.30 16.56 -1.95
C VAL A 171 -6.51 16.51 -3.25
N SER A 172 -5.19 16.56 -3.18
CA SER A 172 -4.33 16.23 -4.31
C SER A 172 -3.28 15.19 -3.92
N ALA A 173 -2.94 14.32 -4.87
CA ALA A 173 -1.89 13.35 -4.69
C ALA A 173 -0.95 13.34 -5.89
N ASP A 174 0.34 13.39 -5.60
CA ASP A 174 1.42 13.30 -6.57
C ASP A 174 2.22 12.01 -6.30
N LEU A 175 2.20 11.07 -7.22
CA LEU A 175 3.01 9.85 -7.20
C LEU A 175 4.09 9.95 -8.26
N HIS A 176 5.33 9.96 -7.84
CA HIS A 176 6.47 10.00 -8.73
C HIS A 176 7.43 8.85 -8.46
N ALA A 177 7.81 8.12 -9.51
CA ALA A 177 8.77 7.02 -9.43
C ALA A 177 9.94 7.23 -10.39
N THR A 178 11.13 6.94 -9.89
CA THR A 178 12.38 6.87 -10.65
C THR A 178 12.97 5.47 -10.54
N SER A 179 14.09 5.22 -11.21
CA SER A 179 14.83 3.95 -11.07
C SER A 179 15.32 3.65 -9.65
N SER A 180 15.36 4.63 -8.75
CA SER A 180 15.94 4.50 -7.40
C SER A 180 14.98 4.83 -6.26
N GLU A 181 14.02 5.72 -6.48
CA GLU A 181 13.13 6.24 -5.43
C GLU A 181 11.69 6.36 -5.93
N LEU A 182 10.75 6.07 -5.03
CA LEU A 182 9.34 6.37 -5.15
C LEU A 182 8.95 7.41 -4.11
N VAL A 183 8.28 8.46 -4.54
CA VAL A 183 7.76 9.54 -3.69
C VAL A 183 6.25 9.66 -3.90
N LEU A 184 5.49 9.53 -2.81
CA LEU A 184 4.05 9.80 -2.80
C LEU A 184 3.81 11.00 -1.89
N LYS A 185 3.19 12.05 -2.44
CA LYS A 185 2.74 13.23 -1.69
C LYS A 185 1.23 13.28 -1.71
N VAL A 186 0.61 13.43 -0.54
CA VAL A 186 -0.85 13.63 -0.40
C VAL A 186 -1.07 14.95 0.32
N LYS A 187 -1.84 15.84 -0.28
CA LYS A 187 -2.14 17.18 0.21
C LYS A 187 -3.64 17.30 0.42
N ASP A 188 -4.05 17.90 1.53
CA ASP A 188 -5.44 18.32 1.76
C ASP A 188 -5.49 19.83 2.08
N ASN A 189 -6.68 20.41 1.98
CA ASN A 189 -6.96 21.80 2.33
C ASN A 189 -7.73 21.92 3.67
N GLY A 190 -7.71 20.91 4.53
CA GLY A 190 -8.44 20.89 5.77
C GLY A 190 -7.79 21.72 6.89
N LYS A 191 -8.19 21.44 8.14
CA LYS A 191 -7.73 22.21 9.33
C LYS A 191 -6.26 21.97 9.72
N GLY A 192 -5.57 21.01 9.07
CA GLY A 192 -4.19 20.64 9.43
C GLY A 192 -4.06 19.85 10.73
N LEU A 193 -2.81 19.63 11.14
CA LEU A 193 -2.48 18.97 12.41
C LEU A 193 -2.57 19.98 13.56
N PRO A 194 -3.00 19.55 14.77
CA PRO A 194 -2.96 20.40 15.95
C PRO A 194 -1.54 20.94 16.18
N SER A 195 -1.43 22.27 16.37
CA SER A 195 -0.18 22.89 16.79
C SER A 195 0.08 22.50 18.25
N LYS A 196 1.13 21.69 18.50
CA LYS A 196 1.69 21.61 19.84
C LYS A 196 2.57 22.84 20.06
N GLU A 197 2.35 23.55 21.13
CA GLU A 197 3.10 24.77 21.56
C GLU A 197 4.60 24.55 21.84
N SER A 198 5.13 23.37 21.61
CA SER A 198 6.56 23.07 21.83
C SER A 198 7.19 22.63 20.50
N GLY A 199 8.21 23.35 20.07
CA GLY A 199 8.96 23.24 18.81
C GLY A 199 9.63 21.87 18.49
N ILE A 200 8.96 20.78 18.78
CA ILE A 200 9.40 19.42 18.51
C ILE A 200 8.80 18.95 17.18
N ALA A 201 9.64 18.33 16.38
CA ALA A 201 9.33 17.75 15.08
C ALA A 201 7.93 17.08 15.06
N ARG A 202 7.11 17.48 14.09
CA ARG A 202 5.73 17.01 13.91
C ARG A 202 5.73 15.52 13.66
N ILE A 203 5.23 14.76 14.63
CA ILE A 203 5.19 13.31 14.56
C ILE A 203 4.04 12.93 13.64
N SER A 204 4.34 12.31 12.51
CA SER A 204 3.34 11.70 11.64
C SER A 204 2.46 10.73 12.41
N PRO A 205 1.17 10.56 12.04
CA PRO A 205 0.29 9.57 12.66
C PRO A 205 0.96 8.19 12.72
N GLU A 206 0.84 7.51 13.86
CA GLU A 206 1.54 6.22 14.08
C GLU A 206 1.18 5.17 13.03
N SER A 207 -0.05 5.19 12.53
CA SER A 207 -0.50 4.32 11.44
C SER A 207 0.30 4.52 10.16
N LEU A 208 0.63 5.78 9.81
CA LEU A 208 1.45 6.11 8.64
C LEU A 208 2.92 5.74 8.87
N LEU A 209 3.45 6.00 10.08
CA LEU A 209 4.81 5.60 10.45
C LEU A 209 5.00 4.09 10.35
N ARG A 210 4.06 3.30 10.86
CA ARG A 210 4.10 1.84 10.76
C ARG A 210 4.10 1.36 9.31
N ARG A 211 3.22 1.91 8.46
CA ARG A 211 3.16 1.55 7.04
C ARG A 211 4.43 1.95 6.28
N ALA A 212 4.99 3.12 6.56
CA ALA A 212 6.25 3.55 5.96
C ALA A 212 7.41 2.61 6.33
N ARG A 213 7.47 2.14 7.60
CA ARG A 213 8.47 1.13 8.02
C ARG A 213 8.34 -0.19 7.27
N LEU A 214 7.13 -0.69 7.03
CA LEU A 214 6.88 -1.91 6.24
C LEU A 214 7.35 -1.78 4.79
N LEU A 215 7.38 -0.55 4.26
CA LEU A 215 7.92 -0.21 2.95
C LEU A 215 9.41 0.11 2.98
N HIS A 216 10.10 -0.05 4.12
CA HIS A 216 11.47 0.42 4.34
C HIS A 216 11.66 1.89 3.93
N GLY A 217 10.59 2.67 4.06
CA GLY A 217 10.52 4.08 3.68
C GLY A 217 10.45 5.02 4.88
N THR A 218 10.44 6.30 4.56
CA THR A 218 10.27 7.40 5.51
C THR A 218 8.98 8.17 5.22
N VAL A 219 8.31 8.66 6.26
CA VAL A 219 7.15 9.52 6.13
C VAL A 219 7.36 10.81 6.92
N VAL A 220 7.00 11.91 6.29
CA VAL A 220 6.98 13.25 6.91
C VAL A 220 5.59 13.83 6.72
N THR A 221 5.04 14.38 7.82
CA THR A 221 3.74 15.07 7.79
C THR A 221 3.94 16.52 8.25
N THR A 222 3.49 17.47 7.46
CA THR A 222 3.62 18.91 7.75
C THR A 222 2.30 19.63 7.51
N ASN A 223 2.05 20.73 8.24
CA ASN A 223 0.98 21.67 7.87
C ASN A 223 1.43 22.49 6.67
N ARG A 224 0.48 22.79 5.80
CA ARG A 224 0.67 23.67 4.66
C ARG A 224 0.48 25.14 5.10
N PRO A 225 1.22 26.10 4.51
CA PRO A 225 1.02 27.52 4.80
C PRO A 225 -0.40 28.02 4.49
N GLU A 226 -1.01 27.45 3.42
CA GLU A 226 -2.35 27.81 2.94
C GLU A 226 -3.47 27.08 3.70
N GLY A 227 -3.13 26.29 4.71
CA GLY A 227 -4.04 25.40 5.45
C GLY A 227 -4.00 23.96 4.96
N GLY A 228 -4.39 23.04 5.86
CA GLY A 228 -4.37 21.60 5.58
C GLY A 228 -3.03 20.93 5.87
N THR A 229 -2.90 19.70 5.39
CA THR A 229 -1.77 18.82 5.67
C THR A 229 -1.07 18.40 4.38
N LEU A 230 0.24 18.19 4.44
CA LEU A 230 1.04 17.50 3.44
C LEU A 230 1.67 16.27 4.08
N VAL A 231 1.35 15.11 3.55
CA VAL A 231 1.99 13.83 3.88
C VAL A 231 2.93 13.46 2.73
N THR A 232 4.18 13.18 3.03
CA THR A 232 5.18 12.75 2.04
C THR A 232 5.75 11.39 2.47
N LEU A 233 5.54 10.37 1.66
CA LEU A 233 6.21 9.06 1.75
C LEU A 233 7.37 9.04 0.76
N ARG A 234 8.52 8.53 1.20
CA ARG A 234 9.66 8.21 0.35
C ARG A 234 10.09 6.77 0.58
N THR A 235 10.25 5.99 -0.47
CA THR A 235 10.76 4.62 -0.41
C THR A 235 11.60 4.30 -1.65
N LYS A 236 12.39 3.23 -1.59
CA LYS A 236 13.20 2.80 -2.73
C LYS A 236 12.35 2.00 -3.72
N THR A 237 12.59 2.19 -5.03
CA THR A 237 11.93 1.41 -6.08
C THR A 237 12.51 0.01 -6.22
N LYS A 238 13.78 -0.21 -5.86
CA LYS A 238 14.41 -1.54 -5.84
C LYS A 238 14.54 -2.02 -4.41
N SER A 239 13.84 -3.09 -4.06
CA SER A 239 14.15 -3.86 -2.86
C SER A 239 15.54 -4.48 -3.03
N ARG A 240 16.46 -4.16 -2.11
CA ARG A 240 17.82 -4.72 -2.08
C ARG A 240 17.73 -6.12 -1.46
N TRP A 241 17.29 -7.10 -2.26
CA TRP A 241 17.50 -8.50 -1.94
C TRP A 241 18.77 -8.94 -2.67
N LEU A 242 19.86 -8.96 -1.96
CA LEU A 242 21.01 -9.80 -2.18
C LEU A 242 20.96 -10.88 -1.12
#